data_db3ef982693ad4ed8e1aad0e314f367d
#
_entry.id   db3ef982693ad4ed8e1aad0e314f367d
#
_cell.length_a   1.000
_cell.length_b   1.000
_cell.length_c   1.000
_cell.angle_alpha   90.00
_cell.angle_beta   90.00
_cell.angle_gamma   90.00
#
_symmetry.space_group_name_H-M   'P 1'
#
loop_
_entity.id
_entity.type
_entity.pdbx_description
1 polymer ?
#
loop_
_entity_poly.entity_id
_entity_poly.type
_entity_poly.pdbx_seq_one_letter_code
_entity_poly.pdbx_strand_id
1 'polypeptide(L)'
;MDTAAASELDRAEPAAKAAAKTTPAKLPVGKAFVSDPRIEVRDLDVFYGDKQALERISLDIGKNQVLALIGPSGCGKSTFLRCVNRMNDMIDVCRVSGSVMLDGENIYERSVDPVELRARVGMVFQRPNPFPKSIYENVAYGPRIHGLARSRGELDDIVQASLEKAGLLEEVHDRLDEMGTALSGGQQQRLCIARAIAVSPEVILMDEPASALDPIATAKIESLIEELQEQFTIVIVTHSMQQAGRVSQRTAYFHMGKLIEVGMTGDIFTNPRHELTQDYIMGRIG
;
A
#
# COMPACT_ATOMS: atom_id res chain seq x y z
N MET A 1 12.92 -13.00 -76.95
CA MET A 1 12.51 -14.33 -76.52
C MET A 1 12.66 -14.27 -75.05
N ASP A 2 11.62 -13.83 -74.34
CA ASP A 2 10.57 -14.61 -73.67
C ASP A 2 11.14 -15.39 -72.51
N THR A 3 10.69 -15.22 -71.33
CA THR A 3 9.33 -15.20 -70.81
C THR A 3 9.36 -14.76 -69.34
N ALA A 4 8.33 -14.04 -68.97
CA ALA A 4 7.97 -13.71 -67.61
C ALA A 4 7.65 -14.94 -66.74
N ALA A 5 8.00 -14.88 -65.46
CA ALA A 5 7.36 -15.68 -64.41
C ALA A 5 7.00 -14.79 -63.24
N ALA A 6 5.70 -14.61 -63.06
CA ALA A 6 5.10 -13.88 -61.96
C ALA A 6 5.27 -14.65 -60.65
N SER A 7 5.70 -13.96 -59.61
CA SER A 7 5.69 -14.48 -58.24
C SER A 7 4.36 -14.17 -57.57
N GLU A 8 3.63 -15.19 -57.23
CA GLU A 8 2.47 -15.12 -56.31
C GLU A 8 2.88 -14.59 -54.95
N LEU A 9 2.34 -13.47 -54.59
CA LEU A 9 2.38 -12.92 -53.25
C LEU A 9 1.35 -13.68 -52.37
N ASP A 10 1.87 -14.54 -51.55
CA ASP A 10 1.12 -15.25 -50.52
C ASP A 10 0.57 -14.25 -49.49
N ARG A 11 -0.74 -14.05 -49.50
CA ARG A 11 -1.46 -13.23 -48.53
C ARG A 11 -1.66 -14.07 -47.27
N ALA A 12 -0.78 -13.91 -46.27
CA ALA A 12 -1.03 -14.42 -44.96
C ALA A 12 -2.17 -13.59 -44.30
N GLU A 13 -3.31 -14.19 -44.12
CA GLU A 13 -4.41 -13.68 -43.28
C GLU A 13 -3.91 -13.51 -41.84
N PRO A 14 -4.29 -12.43 -41.12
CA PRO A 14 -3.96 -12.30 -39.71
C PRO A 14 -4.82 -13.28 -38.90
N ALA A 15 -4.16 -14.22 -38.25
CA ALA A 15 -4.78 -15.13 -37.31
C ALA A 15 -5.58 -14.33 -36.25
N ALA A 16 -6.88 -14.53 -36.25
CA ALA A 16 -7.81 -14.00 -35.26
C ALA A 16 -7.35 -14.49 -33.87
N LYS A 17 -6.94 -13.55 -33.02
CA LYS A 17 -6.68 -13.82 -31.58
C LYS A 17 -7.97 -14.37 -30.98
N ALA A 18 -7.96 -15.62 -30.62
CA ALA A 18 -9.02 -16.27 -29.86
C ALA A 18 -9.19 -15.47 -28.54
N ALA A 19 -10.33 -14.81 -28.41
CA ALA A 19 -10.76 -14.20 -27.16
C ALA A 19 -10.89 -15.32 -26.12
N ALA A 20 -9.96 -15.38 -25.19
CA ALA A 20 -10.03 -16.27 -24.04
C ALA A 20 -11.36 -15.97 -23.33
N LYS A 21 -12.22 -16.97 -23.23
CA LYS A 21 -13.46 -16.92 -22.44
C LYS A 21 -13.05 -16.69 -20.98
N THR A 22 -13.07 -15.44 -20.53
CA THR A 22 -12.86 -15.09 -19.13
C THR A 22 -14.06 -15.58 -18.33
N THR A 23 -13.85 -16.67 -17.60
CA THR A 23 -14.78 -17.09 -16.56
C THR A 23 -14.93 -15.93 -15.55
N PRO A 24 -16.15 -15.52 -15.17
CA PRO A 24 -16.31 -14.44 -14.21
C PRO A 24 -15.56 -14.77 -12.92
N ALA A 25 -14.79 -13.80 -12.39
CA ALA A 25 -14.08 -13.98 -11.13
C ALA A 25 -15.09 -14.30 -10.03
N LYS A 26 -14.77 -15.30 -9.25
CA LYS A 26 -15.52 -15.58 -8.03
C LYS A 26 -15.18 -14.43 -7.07
N LEU A 27 -16.15 -13.57 -6.75
CA LEU A 27 -15.97 -12.49 -5.79
C LEU A 27 -15.51 -13.05 -4.44
N PRO A 28 -14.68 -12.32 -3.69
CA PRO A 28 -14.28 -12.73 -2.35
C PRO A 28 -15.52 -12.90 -1.45
N VAL A 29 -15.40 -13.75 -0.46
CA VAL A 29 -16.44 -13.88 0.56
C VAL A 29 -16.48 -12.60 1.41
N GLY A 30 -17.67 -12.08 1.72
CA GLY A 30 -17.87 -10.92 2.56
C GLY A 30 -18.13 -9.62 1.80
N LYS A 31 -17.84 -8.48 2.43
CA LYS A 31 -18.11 -7.14 1.89
C LYS A 31 -16.85 -6.52 1.29
N ALA A 32 -16.55 -6.83 0.03
CA ALA A 32 -15.42 -6.23 -0.68
C ALA A 32 -15.62 -4.72 -0.95
N PHE A 33 -16.86 -4.28 -1.11
CA PHE A 33 -17.22 -2.92 -1.51
C PHE A 33 -17.84 -2.13 -0.36
N VAL A 34 -17.60 -0.82 -0.34
CA VAL A 34 -18.11 0.13 0.66
C VAL A 34 -18.82 1.29 -0.01
N SER A 35 -19.66 2.00 0.75
CA SER A 35 -20.49 3.12 0.24
C SER A 35 -19.69 4.40 -0.02
N ASP A 36 -18.57 4.60 0.68
CA ASP A 36 -17.68 5.78 0.54
C ASP A 36 -16.23 5.33 0.42
N PRO A 37 -15.84 4.86 -0.77
CA PRO A 37 -14.47 4.43 -1.00
C PRO A 37 -13.53 5.62 -1.20
N ARG A 38 -12.33 5.53 -0.62
CA ARG A 38 -11.17 6.36 -1.00
C ARG A 38 -10.45 5.74 -2.17
N ILE A 39 -10.30 4.41 -2.14
CA ILE A 39 -9.66 3.64 -3.19
C ILE A 39 -10.62 2.54 -3.65
N GLU A 40 -10.77 2.42 -4.96
CA GLU A 40 -11.52 1.33 -5.59
C GLU A 40 -10.59 0.53 -6.48
N VAL A 41 -10.48 -0.76 -6.21
CA VAL A 41 -9.69 -1.70 -7.02
C VAL A 41 -10.64 -2.63 -7.75
N ARG A 42 -10.45 -2.80 -9.07
CA ARG A 42 -11.28 -3.67 -9.90
C ARG A 42 -10.40 -4.56 -10.79
N ASP A 43 -10.61 -5.86 -10.66
CA ASP A 43 -9.98 -6.92 -11.46
C ASP A 43 -8.46 -6.73 -11.61
N LEU A 44 -7.78 -6.36 -10.52
CA LEU A 44 -6.36 -6.10 -10.51
C LEU A 44 -5.58 -7.42 -10.65
N ASP A 45 -4.86 -7.55 -11.77
CA ASP A 45 -3.89 -8.61 -12.01
C ASP A 45 -2.47 -8.04 -11.99
N VAL A 46 -1.54 -8.79 -11.41
CA VAL A 46 -0.12 -8.40 -11.37
C VAL A 46 0.76 -9.59 -11.74
N PHE A 47 1.69 -9.35 -12.65
CA PHE A 47 2.66 -10.33 -13.10
C PHE A 47 4.09 -9.80 -12.91
N TYR A 48 4.99 -10.64 -12.44
CA TYR A 48 6.44 -10.43 -12.49
C TYR A 48 7.03 -11.42 -13.52
N GLY A 49 7.34 -10.92 -14.73
CA GLY A 49 7.62 -11.78 -15.87
C GLY A 49 6.43 -12.66 -16.19
N ASP A 50 6.61 -13.99 -16.13
CA ASP A 50 5.55 -14.97 -16.39
C ASP A 50 4.82 -15.41 -15.12
N LYS A 51 5.31 -15.01 -13.93
CA LYS A 51 4.70 -15.40 -12.66
C LYS A 51 3.60 -14.43 -12.29
N GLN A 52 2.36 -14.91 -12.18
CA GLN A 52 1.24 -14.14 -11.64
C GLN A 52 1.38 -14.02 -10.12
N ALA A 53 1.38 -12.79 -9.61
CA ALA A 53 1.49 -12.48 -8.20
C ALA A 53 0.14 -12.11 -7.57
N LEU A 54 -0.76 -11.48 -8.34
CA LEU A 54 -2.14 -11.20 -7.95
C LEU A 54 -3.08 -11.60 -9.08
N GLU A 55 -4.23 -12.18 -8.71
CA GLU A 55 -5.25 -12.66 -9.63
C GLU A 55 -6.60 -12.00 -9.33
N ARG A 56 -7.02 -11.07 -10.22
CA ARG A 56 -8.34 -10.44 -10.25
C ARG A 56 -8.81 -9.89 -8.90
N ILE A 57 -7.96 -9.15 -8.23
CA ILE A 57 -8.31 -8.54 -6.94
C ILE A 57 -9.31 -7.40 -7.16
N SER A 58 -10.46 -7.47 -6.47
CA SER A 58 -11.45 -6.40 -6.43
C SER A 58 -11.79 -6.09 -4.98
N LEU A 59 -11.53 -4.85 -4.54
CA LEU A 59 -11.61 -4.44 -3.14
C LEU A 59 -11.73 -2.93 -3.04
N ASP A 60 -12.61 -2.44 -2.16
CA ASP A 60 -12.67 -1.03 -1.78
C ASP A 60 -11.99 -0.79 -0.43
N ILE A 61 -11.32 0.35 -0.35
CA ILE A 61 -10.74 0.89 0.88
C ILE A 61 -11.51 2.18 1.20
N GLY A 62 -12.24 2.17 2.31
CA GLY A 62 -13.08 3.29 2.72
C GLY A 62 -12.26 4.45 3.28
N LYS A 63 -12.84 5.65 3.25
CA LYS A 63 -12.23 6.87 3.80
C LYS A 63 -12.08 6.77 5.32
N ASN A 64 -10.96 7.31 5.81
CA ASN A 64 -10.66 7.46 7.24
C ASN A 64 -10.89 6.18 8.05
N GLN A 65 -10.42 5.06 7.53
CA GLN A 65 -10.44 3.77 8.21
C GLN A 65 -9.14 3.01 7.96
N VAL A 66 -8.85 2.05 8.83
CA VAL A 66 -7.73 1.14 8.67
C VAL A 66 -8.21 -0.16 8.05
N LEU A 67 -7.68 -0.52 6.89
CA LEU A 67 -7.82 -1.84 6.29
C LEU A 67 -6.56 -2.66 6.57
N ALA A 68 -6.67 -3.76 7.29
CA ALA A 68 -5.58 -4.71 7.47
C ALA A 68 -5.58 -5.76 6.36
N LEU A 69 -4.41 -6.01 5.78
CA LEU A 69 -4.15 -7.10 4.84
C LEU A 69 -3.41 -8.21 5.60
N ILE A 70 -4.03 -9.37 5.74
CA ILE A 70 -3.46 -10.54 6.41
C ILE A 70 -3.30 -11.72 5.46
N GLY A 71 -2.48 -12.69 5.82
CA GLY A 71 -2.25 -13.92 5.03
C GLY A 71 -0.80 -14.39 5.11
N PRO A 72 -0.51 -15.59 4.60
CA PRO A 72 0.83 -16.17 4.60
C PRO A 72 1.89 -15.30 3.91
N SER A 73 3.16 -15.53 4.23
CA SER A 73 4.27 -14.87 3.55
C SER A 73 4.25 -15.17 2.05
N GLY A 74 4.50 -14.16 1.22
CA GLY A 74 4.52 -14.31 -0.24
C GLY A 74 3.15 -14.46 -0.92
N CYS A 75 2.03 -14.30 -0.21
CA CYS A 75 0.69 -14.40 -0.82
C CYS A 75 0.23 -13.18 -1.62
N GLY A 76 1.06 -12.11 -1.74
CA GLY A 76 0.77 -10.95 -2.60
C GLY A 76 0.39 -9.66 -1.88
N LYS A 77 0.32 -9.60 -0.54
CA LYS A 77 -0.09 -8.41 0.23
C LYS A 77 0.75 -7.16 -0.08
N SER A 78 2.07 -7.27 0.03
CA SER A 78 2.98 -6.14 -0.28
C SER A 78 2.97 -5.80 -1.78
N THR A 79 2.71 -6.77 -2.67
CA THR A 79 2.51 -6.52 -4.09
C THR A 79 1.26 -5.67 -4.31
N PHE A 80 0.14 -6.02 -3.66
CA PHE A 80 -1.09 -5.23 -3.70
C PHE A 80 -0.85 -3.81 -3.16
N LEU A 81 -0.21 -3.69 -1.99
CA LEU A 81 0.10 -2.39 -1.39
C LEU A 81 0.87 -1.48 -2.35
N ARG A 82 1.90 -2.03 -3.03
CA ARG A 82 2.72 -1.31 -4.00
C ARG A 82 1.99 -0.96 -5.30
N CYS A 83 0.88 -1.61 -5.63
CA CYS A 83 0.05 -1.20 -6.76
C CYS A 83 -0.70 0.10 -6.46
N VAL A 84 -1.10 0.33 -5.21
CA VAL A 84 -1.90 1.49 -4.80
C VAL A 84 -1.14 2.82 -4.95
N ASN A 85 0.20 2.80 -4.91
CA ASN A 85 1.04 3.99 -5.13
C ASN A 85 2.00 3.86 -6.33
N ARG A 86 1.75 2.90 -7.20
CA ARG A 86 2.55 2.64 -8.41
C ARG A 86 4.04 2.37 -8.14
N MET A 87 4.38 1.86 -6.94
CA MET A 87 5.78 1.46 -6.66
C MET A 87 6.22 0.28 -7.52
N ASN A 88 5.30 -0.55 -8.00
CA ASN A 88 5.60 -1.67 -8.88
C ASN A 88 6.09 -1.22 -10.27
N ASP A 89 5.83 0.03 -10.69
CA ASP A 89 6.35 0.62 -11.94
C ASP A 89 7.89 0.72 -11.96
N MET A 90 8.54 0.64 -10.80
CA MET A 90 10.01 0.64 -10.69
C MET A 90 10.63 -0.73 -10.98
N ILE A 91 9.81 -1.75 -11.26
CA ILE A 91 10.25 -3.11 -11.54
C ILE A 91 9.96 -3.41 -13.01
N ASP A 92 10.98 -3.42 -13.87
CA ASP A 92 10.85 -3.52 -15.32
C ASP A 92 9.99 -4.70 -15.81
N VAL A 93 10.06 -5.83 -15.09
CA VAL A 93 9.31 -7.05 -15.44
C VAL A 93 7.91 -7.08 -14.85
N CYS A 94 7.50 -6.04 -14.08
CA CYS A 94 6.18 -5.97 -13.49
C CYS A 94 5.14 -5.47 -14.51
N ARG A 95 4.04 -6.20 -14.62
CA ARG A 95 2.88 -5.82 -15.43
C ARG A 95 1.65 -5.79 -14.55
N VAL A 96 0.95 -4.67 -14.58
CA VAL A 96 -0.29 -4.44 -13.83
C VAL A 96 -1.42 -4.25 -14.84
N SER A 97 -2.56 -4.89 -14.61
CA SER A 97 -3.80 -4.69 -15.38
C SER A 97 -5.00 -4.66 -14.43
N GLY A 98 -6.14 -4.19 -14.92
CA GLY A 98 -7.29 -3.82 -14.09
C GLY A 98 -7.31 -2.32 -13.82
N SER A 99 -8.03 -1.88 -12.79
CA SER A 99 -8.09 -0.46 -12.43
C SER A 99 -7.92 -0.25 -10.93
N VAL A 100 -7.24 0.85 -10.58
CA VAL A 100 -7.15 1.36 -9.21
C VAL A 100 -7.53 2.82 -9.26
N MET A 101 -8.66 3.15 -8.63
CA MET A 101 -9.18 4.52 -8.57
C MET A 101 -8.84 5.12 -7.21
N LEU A 102 -8.34 6.35 -7.19
CA LEU A 102 -8.19 7.18 -5.98
C LEU A 102 -9.15 8.37 -6.13
N ASP A 103 -10.16 8.44 -5.28
CA ASP A 103 -11.25 9.45 -5.36
C ASP A 103 -11.85 9.59 -6.78
N GLY A 104 -12.06 8.46 -7.46
CA GLY A 104 -12.65 8.42 -8.80
C GLY A 104 -11.67 8.67 -9.97
N GLU A 105 -10.38 8.90 -9.72
CA GLU A 105 -9.34 9.04 -10.72
C GLU A 105 -8.52 7.75 -10.84
N ASN A 106 -8.39 7.19 -12.06
CA ASN A 106 -7.59 5.99 -12.26
C ASN A 106 -6.10 6.33 -12.20
N ILE A 107 -5.43 5.84 -11.15
CA ILE A 107 -4.01 6.14 -10.91
C ILE A 107 -3.05 5.59 -11.98
N TYR A 108 -3.50 4.67 -12.85
CA TYR A 108 -2.70 4.10 -13.95
C TYR A 108 -2.93 4.82 -15.29
N GLU A 109 -3.73 5.88 -15.33
CA GLU A 109 -3.84 6.72 -16.52
C GLU A 109 -2.51 7.42 -16.81
N ARG A 110 -2.25 7.64 -18.11
CA ARG A 110 -1.00 8.29 -18.57
C ARG A 110 -0.86 9.74 -18.10
N SER A 111 -1.97 10.39 -17.82
CA SER A 111 -2.04 11.77 -17.31
C SER A 111 -1.60 11.89 -15.86
N VAL A 112 -1.62 10.80 -15.07
CA VAL A 112 -1.29 10.81 -13.64
C VAL A 112 0.22 10.71 -13.45
N ASP A 113 0.81 11.76 -12.88
CA ASP A 113 2.23 11.78 -12.49
C ASP A 113 2.44 10.90 -11.24
N PRO A 114 3.29 9.86 -11.31
CA PRO A 114 3.61 9.03 -10.15
C PRO A 114 4.23 9.78 -8.97
N VAL A 115 4.88 10.92 -9.20
CA VAL A 115 5.47 11.75 -8.13
C VAL A 115 4.36 12.44 -7.34
N GLU A 116 3.40 13.05 -8.03
CA GLU A 116 2.22 13.64 -7.40
C GLU A 116 1.35 12.60 -6.69
N LEU A 117 1.14 11.45 -7.33
CA LEU A 117 0.42 10.33 -6.71
C LEU A 117 1.07 9.91 -5.39
N ARG A 118 2.41 9.79 -5.34
CA ARG A 118 3.13 9.36 -4.13
C ARG A 118 3.17 10.40 -3.02
N ALA A 119 2.87 11.66 -3.33
CA ALA A 119 2.59 12.67 -2.30
C ALA A 119 1.20 12.47 -1.67
N ARG A 120 0.20 12.05 -2.47
CA ARG A 120 -1.16 11.75 -2.00
C ARG A 120 -1.24 10.37 -1.31
N VAL A 121 -0.41 9.41 -1.71
CA VAL A 121 -0.38 8.03 -1.20
C VAL A 121 1.01 7.72 -0.64
N GLY A 122 1.21 8.06 0.62
CA GLY A 122 2.47 7.85 1.34
C GLY A 122 2.71 6.38 1.66
N MET A 123 3.99 6.00 1.86
CA MET A 123 4.36 4.62 2.20
C MET A 123 5.39 4.56 3.33
N VAL A 124 5.10 3.70 4.30
CA VAL A 124 5.98 3.31 5.40
C VAL A 124 6.40 1.86 5.20
N PHE A 125 7.71 1.62 5.16
CA PHE A 125 8.27 0.30 4.85
C PHE A 125 8.50 -0.53 6.12
N GLN A 126 8.61 -1.83 5.94
CA GLN A 126 8.87 -2.81 6.99
C GLN A 126 10.17 -2.51 7.76
N ARG A 127 11.24 -2.15 7.03
CA ARG A 127 12.48 -1.70 7.65
C ARG A 127 12.53 -0.19 7.61
N PRO A 128 12.76 0.47 8.76
CA PRO A 128 12.95 1.91 8.77
C PRO A 128 14.01 2.33 7.76
N ASN A 129 13.73 3.37 6.99
CA ASN A 129 14.62 3.87 5.95
C ASN A 129 14.78 5.39 6.04
N PRO A 130 15.22 5.94 7.19
CA PRO A 130 15.49 7.36 7.27
C PRO A 130 16.56 7.74 6.25
N PHE A 131 16.44 8.92 5.65
CA PHE A 131 17.49 9.46 4.80
C PHE A 131 18.77 9.69 5.62
N PRO A 132 19.96 9.59 5.02
CA PRO A 132 21.22 9.95 5.67
C PRO A 132 21.34 11.47 5.82
N LYS A 133 20.41 12.05 6.55
CA LYS A 133 20.20 13.46 6.83
C LYS A 133 19.76 13.62 8.29
N SER A 134 19.70 14.86 8.78
CA SER A 134 19.22 15.14 10.13
C SER A 134 17.74 14.72 10.31
N ILE A 135 17.30 14.65 11.56
CA ILE A 135 15.89 14.38 11.90
C ILE A 135 15.01 15.43 11.24
N TYR A 136 15.37 16.72 11.38
CA TYR A 136 14.67 17.83 10.73
C TYR A 136 14.58 17.65 9.22
N GLU A 137 15.71 17.42 8.55
CA GLU A 137 15.77 17.29 7.09
C GLU A 137 15.03 16.05 6.55
N ASN A 138 14.88 14.99 7.35
CA ASN A 138 14.05 13.86 6.97
C ASN A 138 12.59 14.26 6.81
N VAL A 139 12.04 15.04 7.76
CA VAL A 139 10.63 15.48 7.75
C VAL A 139 10.42 16.63 6.78
N ALA A 140 11.32 17.60 6.75
CA ALA A 140 11.26 18.80 5.90
C ALA A 140 11.38 18.50 4.39
N TYR A 141 11.91 17.32 4.02
CA TYR A 141 12.22 16.99 2.63
C TYR A 141 11.01 17.01 1.71
N GLY A 142 9.94 16.32 2.07
CA GLY A 142 8.70 16.28 1.29
C GLY A 142 8.04 17.66 1.15
N PRO A 143 7.74 18.35 2.24
CA PRO A 143 7.16 19.69 2.20
C PRO A 143 7.95 20.68 1.34
N ARG A 144 9.28 20.61 1.38
CA ARG A 144 10.16 21.48 0.57
C ARG A 144 10.06 21.17 -0.93
N ILE A 145 10.09 19.89 -1.34
CA ILE A 145 10.01 19.49 -2.75
C ILE A 145 8.66 19.83 -3.35
N HIS A 146 7.59 19.62 -2.58
CA HIS A 146 6.22 19.88 -3.05
C HIS A 146 5.78 21.35 -2.84
N GLY A 147 6.69 22.22 -2.34
CA GLY A 147 6.39 23.65 -2.18
C GLY A 147 5.27 23.93 -1.18
N LEU A 148 5.12 23.09 -0.14
CA LEU A 148 4.04 23.21 0.84
C LEU A 148 4.30 24.30 1.88
N ALA A 149 5.54 24.79 1.99
CA ALA A 149 5.94 25.89 2.86
C ALA A 149 6.50 27.05 2.04
N ARG A 150 6.03 28.26 2.30
CA ARG A 150 6.47 29.50 1.63
C ARG A 150 7.60 30.19 2.38
N SER A 151 7.80 29.85 3.64
CA SER A 151 8.82 30.39 4.52
C SER A 151 9.47 29.29 5.35
N ARG A 152 10.61 29.63 5.97
CA ARG A 152 11.26 28.71 6.90
C ARG A 152 10.38 28.45 8.13
N GLY A 153 9.69 29.47 8.64
CA GLY A 153 8.79 29.31 9.79
C GLY A 153 7.65 28.33 9.50
N GLU A 154 6.99 28.44 8.34
CA GLU A 154 5.96 27.47 7.93
C GLU A 154 6.52 26.04 7.81
N LEU A 155 7.76 25.90 7.32
CA LEU A 155 8.41 24.60 7.26
C LEU A 155 8.73 24.04 8.64
N ASP A 156 9.18 24.90 9.56
CA ASP A 156 9.45 24.54 10.95
C ASP A 156 8.17 24.07 11.65
N ASP A 157 7.04 24.77 11.42
CA ASP A 157 5.72 24.37 11.94
C ASP A 157 5.27 23.00 11.40
N ILE A 158 5.44 22.74 10.10
CA ILE A 158 5.11 21.44 9.50
C ILE A 158 5.97 20.33 10.11
N VAL A 159 7.27 20.56 10.27
CA VAL A 159 8.19 19.57 10.84
C VAL A 159 7.81 19.28 12.28
N GLN A 160 7.59 20.32 13.10
CA GLN A 160 7.22 20.15 14.50
C GLN A 160 5.90 19.39 14.65
N ALA A 161 4.84 19.83 13.93
CA ALA A 161 3.55 19.18 13.96
C ALA A 161 3.60 17.69 13.49
N SER A 162 4.44 17.39 12.49
CA SER A 162 4.60 16.01 12.00
C SER A 162 5.34 15.12 13.00
N LEU A 163 6.37 15.64 13.68
CA LEU A 163 7.09 14.93 14.74
C LEU A 163 6.20 14.73 15.97
N GLU A 164 5.38 15.72 16.31
CA GLU A 164 4.41 15.64 17.42
C GLU A 164 3.36 14.56 17.11
N LYS A 165 2.71 14.62 15.94
CA LYS A 165 1.76 13.59 15.50
C LYS A 165 2.35 12.19 15.46
N ALA A 166 3.64 12.05 15.13
CA ALA A 166 4.34 10.77 15.15
C ALA A 166 4.78 10.33 16.57
N GLY A 167 4.43 11.08 17.62
CA GLY A 167 4.82 10.81 19.00
C GLY A 167 6.33 10.81 19.22
N LEU A 168 7.08 11.57 18.41
CA LEU A 168 8.55 11.59 18.42
C LEU A 168 9.12 12.91 18.95
N LEU A 169 8.39 14.01 18.86
CA LEU A 169 8.89 15.36 19.15
C LEU A 169 9.52 15.48 20.54
N GLU A 170 8.86 14.98 21.57
CA GLU A 170 9.36 15.03 22.96
C GLU A 170 10.71 14.34 23.14
N GLU A 171 10.98 13.30 22.33
CA GLU A 171 12.22 12.52 22.41
C GLU A 171 13.38 13.15 21.62
N VAL A 172 13.10 14.11 20.72
CA VAL A 172 14.11 14.62 19.77
C VAL A 172 14.15 16.15 19.65
N HIS A 173 13.31 16.92 20.37
CA HIS A 173 13.17 18.36 20.20
C HIS A 173 14.46 19.17 20.38
N ASP A 174 15.40 18.67 21.20
CA ASP A 174 16.68 19.29 21.50
C ASP A 174 17.83 18.83 20.58
N ARG A 175 17.56 17.88 19.64
CA ARG A 175 18.58 17.27 18.77
C ARG A 175 18.09 17.05 17.33
N LEU A 176 17.27 17.94 16.82
CA LEU A 176 16.73 17.89 15.46
C LEU A 176 17.80 17.88 14.36
N ASP A 177 19.00 18.39 14.65
CA ASP A 177 20.13 18.41 13.74
C ASP A 177 20.93 17.11 13.75
N GLU A 178 20.68 16.19 14.68
CA GLU A 178 21.31 14.87 14.67
C GLU A 178 20.84 14.01 13.50
N MET A 179 21.69 13.05 13.10
CA MET A 179 21.37 12.13 12.01
C MET A 179 20.17 11.25 12.34
N GLY A 180 19.17 11.23 11.48
CA GLY A 180 18.00 10.36 11.65
C GLY A 180 18.35 8.86 11.74
N THR A 181 19.47 8.46 11.14
CA THR A 181 20.01 7.09 11.22
C THR A 181 20.63 6.72 12.57
N ALA A 182 20.89 7.70 13.43
CA ALA A 182 21.43 7.48 14.79
C ALA A 182 20.32 7.14 15.82
N LEU A 183 19.07 7.29 15.46
CA LEU A 183 17.93 6.97 16.31
C LEU A 183 17.77 5.46 16.51
N SER A 184 17.08 5.05 17.59
CA SER A 184 16.67 3.64 17.78
C SER A 184 15.71 3.17 16.70
N GLY A 185 15.57 1.86 16.50
CA GLY A 185 14.69 1.31 15.44
C GLY A 185 13.25 1.82 15.52
N GLY A 186 12.66 1.87 16.71
CA GLY A 186 11.31 2.41 16.92
C GLY A 186 11.22 3.92 16.66
N GLN A 187 12.25 4.69 17.05
CA GLN A 187 12.34 6.12 16.73
C GLN A 187 12.51 6.35 15.23
N GLN A 188 13.35 5.55 14.55
CA GLN A 188 13.51 5.62 13.09
C GLN A 188 12.18 5.34 12.38
N GLN A 189 11.41 4.36 12.84
CA GLN A 189 10.11 4.05 12.24
C GLN A 189 9.12 5.20 12.41
N ARG A 190 9.04 5.79 13.62
CA ARG A 190 8.22 7.00 13.84
C ARG A 190 8.71 8.19 13.03
N LEU A 191 10.01 8.35 12.84
CA LEU A 191 10.56 9.37 11.93
C LEU A 191 10.12 9.14 10.47
N CYS A 192 10.11 7.88 10.00
CA CYS A 192 9.60 7.55 8.66
C CYS A 192 8.09 7.82 8.53
N ILE A 193 7.31 7.61 9.61
CA ILE A 193 5.89 7.98 9.65
C ILE A 193 5.74 9.51 9.63
N ALA A 194 6.50 10.26 10.48
CA ALA A 194 6.50 11.72 10.48
C ALA A 194 6.80 12.28 9.08
N ARG A 195 7.81 11.73 8.41
CA ARG A 195 8.15 12.08 7.02
C ARG A 195 6.99 11.83 6.05
N ALA A 196 6.31 10.70 6.20
CA ALA A 196 5.20 10.33 5.31
C ALA A 196 3.98 11.25 5.49
N ILE A 197 3.66 11.65 6.73
CA ILE A 197 2.51 12.52 7.03
C ILE A 197 2.78 14.01 6.81
N ALA A 198 4.04 14.41 6.72
CA ALA A 198 4.44 15.82 6.56
C ALA A 198 3.92 16.47 5.26
N VAL A 199 3.63 15.68 4.24
CA VAL A 199 3.02 16.13 2.98
C VAL A 199 1.49 16.07 3.01
N SER A 200 0.88 15.74 4.14
CA SER A 200 -0.57 15.61 4.34
C SER A 200 -1.22 14.67 3.30
N PRO A 201 -0.78 13.42 3.21
CA PRO A 201 -1.30 12.46 2.24
C PRO A 201 -2.78 12.14 2.52
N GLU A 202 -3.49 11.62 1.52
CA GLU A 202 -4.86 11.12 1.67
C GLU A 202 -4.88 9.68 2.18
N VAL A 203 -3.82 8.93 1.85
CA VAL A 203 -3.66 7.50 2.18
C VAL A 203 -2.26 7.24 2.69
N ILE A 204 -2.15 6.42 3.73
CA ILE A 204 -0.88 5.92 4.25
C ILE A 204 -0.86 4.40 4.10
N LEU A 205 0.10 3.91 3.34
CA LEU A 205 0.37 2.48 3.16
C LEU A 205 1.46 2.06 4.16
N MET A 206 1.23 1.00 4.91
CA MET A 206 2.17 0.50 5.91
C MET A 206 2.47 -0.98 5.66
N ASP A 207 3.70 -1.30 5.26
CA ASP A 207 4.14 -2.67 5.02
C ASP A 207 4.84 -3.21 6.25
N GLU A 208 4.15 -3.95 7.12
CA GLU A 208 4.62 -4.55 8.37
C GLU A 208 5.37 -3.57 9.30
N PRO A 209 4.80 -2.41 9.66
CA PRO A 209 5.53 -1.29 10.25
C PRO A 209 6.13 -1.55 11.64
N ALA A 210 5.74 -2.63 12.31
CA ALA A 210 6.20 -2.97 13.66
C ALA A 210 6.90 -4.33 13.75
N SER A 211 7.10 -5.05 12.63
CA SER A 211 7.60 -6.44 12.63
C SER A 211 9.02 -6.61 13.18
N ALA A 212 9.85 -5.56 13.13
CA ALA A 212 11.24 -5.57 13.60
C ALA A 212 11.44 -4.82 14.94
N LEU A 213 10.34 -4.46 15.62
CA LEU A 213 10.37 -3.64 16.83
C LEU A 213 10.11 -4.45 18.09
N ASP A 214 10.59 -3.95 19.21
CA ASP A 214 10.26 -4.48 20.52
C ASP A 214 8.78 -4.21 20.89
N PRO A 215 8.21 -4.90 21.92
CA PRO A 215 6.80 -4.76 22.28
C PRO A 215 6.39 -3.33 22.66
N ILE A 216 7.28 -2.55 23.28
CA ILE A 216 6.97 -1.16 23.70
C ILE A 216 6.90 -0.26 22.49
N ALA A 217 7.87 -0.35 21.58
CA ALA A 217 7.86 0.38 20.33
C ALA A 217 6.67 -0.02 19.44
N THR A 218 6.32 -1.32 19.41
CA THR A 218 5.13 -1.83 18.70
C THR A 218 3.86 -1.18 19.23
N ALA A 219 3.66 -1.14 20.55
CA ALA A 219 2.48 -0.51 21.17
C ALA A 219 2.38 0.99 20.80
N LYS A 220 3.51 1.72 20.79
CA LYS A 220 3.54 3.13 20.36
C LYS A 220 3.11 3.29 18.88
N ILE A 221 3.53 2.39 17.97
CA ILE A 221 3.11 2.42 16.56
C ILE A 221 1.61 2.09 16.44
N GLU A 222 1.08 1.16 17.21
CA GLU A 222 -0.35 0.83 17.20
C GLU A 222 -1.21 2.01 17.65
N SER A 223 -0.88 2.64 18.80
CA SER A 223 -1.57 3.85 19.25
C SER A 223 -1.49 4.99 18.23
N LEU A 224 -0.32 5.15 17.60
CA LEU A 224 -0.15 6.14 16.53
C LEU A 224 -1.06 5.84 15.32
N ILE A 225 -1.23 4.59 14.91
CA ILE A 225 -2.15 4.21 13.82
C ILE A 225 -3.60 4.57 14.19
N GLU A 226 -4.01 4.33 15.43
CA GLU A 226 -5.35 4.67 15.92
C GLU A 226 -5.61 6.19 15.89
N GLU A 227 -4.61 7.01 16.22
CA GLU A 227 -4.72 8.47 16.13
C GLU A 227 -4.73 8.97 14.67
N LEU A 228 -3.86 8.41 13.83
CA LEU A 228 -3.74 8.83 12.43
C LEU A 228 -4.98 8.50 11.59
N GLN A 229 -5.74 7.44 11.89
CA GLN A 229 -6.94 7.06 11.14
C GLN A 229 -8.03 8.14 11.19
N GLU A 230 -8.04 9.03 12.18
CA GLU A 230 -9.02 10.13 12.23
C GLU A 230 -8.88 11.09 11.05
N GLN A 231 -7.67 11.21 10.50
CA GLN A 231 -7.34 12.13 9.42
C GLN A 231 -6.99 11.42 8.10
N PHE A 232 -6.47 10.21 8.17
CA PHE A 232 -5.91 9.49 7.02
C PHE A 232 -6.62 8.15 6.81
N THR A 233 -6.72 7.75 5.56
CA THR A 233 -7.04 6.37 5.21
C THR A 233 -5.77 5.53 5.33
N ILE A 234 -5.82 4.39 6.02
CA ILE A 234 -4.64 3.57 6.27
C ILE A 234 -4.84 2.16 5.71
N VAL A 235 -3.84 1.65 5.00
CA VAL A 235 -3.76 0.23 4.61
C VAL A 235 -2.52 -0.36 5.24
N ILE A 236 -2.71 -1.34 6.11
CA ILE A 236 -1.61 -1.99 6.81
C ILE A 236 -1.48 -3.45 6.40
N VAL A 237 -0.28 -3.86 6.01
CA VAL A 237 0.09 -5.29 5.94
C VAL A 237 0.65 -5.70 7.29
N THR A 238 0.16 -6.80 7.84
CA THR A 238 0.71 -7.37 9.08
C THR A 238 0.58 -8.89 9.10
N HIS A 239 1.54 -9.54 9.73
CA HIS A 239 1.48 -10.96 10.09
C HIS A 239 0.93 -11.19 11.50
N SER A 240 0.79 -10.12 12.29
CA SER A 240 0.22 -10.20 13.65
C SER A 240 -1.30 -10.04 13.59
N MET A 241 -2.02 -11.14 13.86
CA MET A 241 -3.47 -11.12 13.99
C MET A 241 -3.92 -10.21 15.13
N GLN A 242 -3.14 -10.19 16.23
CA GLN A 242 -3.41 -9.32 17.36
C GLN A 242 -3.29 -7.84 16.99
N GLN A 243 -2.28 -7.46 16.21
CA GLN A 243 -2.14 -6.11 15.70
C GLN A 243 -3.31 -5.74 14.79
N ALA A 244 -3.62 -6.59 13.79
CA ALA A 244 -4.76 -6.35 12.91
C ALA A 244 -6.07 -6.17 13.71
N GLY A 245 -6.27 -7.01 14.74
CA GLY A 245 -7.45 -6.96 15.61
C GLY A 245 -7.56 -5.67 16.43
N ARG A 246 -6.43 -5.06 16.81
CA ARG A 246 -6.43 -3.79 17.57
C ARG A 246 -6.62 -2.57 16.67
N VAL A 247 -5.88 -2.47 15.57
CA VAL A 247 -5.78 -1.22 14.82
C VAL A 247 -6.74 -1.10 13.65
N SER A 248 -7.39 -2.18 13.17
CA SER A 248 -8.17 -2.12 11.94
C SER A 248 -9.67 -2.28 12.17
N GLN A 249 -10.47 -1.57 11.37
CA GLN A 249 -11.92 -1.72 11.30
C GLN A 249 -12.30 -2.82 10.31
N ARG A 250 -11.52 -3.00 9.24
CA ARG A 250 -11.74 -4.04 8.24
C ARG A 250 -10.47 -4.84 8.02
N THR A 251 -10.66 -6.10 7.71
CA THR A 251 -9.56 -7.03 7.43
C THR A 251 -9.83 -7.79 6.13
N ALA A 252 -8.81 -7.88 5.28
CA ALA A 252 -8.80 -8.62 4.02
C ALA A 252 -7.77 -9.76 4.09
N TYR A 253 -8.22 -10.99 3.87
CA TYR A 253 -7.37 -12.17 3.87
C TYR A 253 -6.95 -12.55 2.46
N PHE A 254 -5.64 -12.58 2.25
CA PHE A 254 -4.99 -12.97 1.00
C PHE A 254 -4.40 -14.37 1.08
N HIS A 255 -4.56 -15.15 0.02
CA HIS A 255 -3.96 -16.48 -0.12
C HIS A 255 -3.57 -16.75 -1.57
N MET A 256 -2.28 -17.05 -1.81
CA MET A 256 -1.75 -17.40 -3.14
C MET A 256 -2.18 -16.42 -4.26
N GLY A 257 -2.02 -15.13 -4.03
CA GLY A 257 -2.34 -14.08 -5.01
C GLY A 257 -3.82 -13.74 -5.13
N LYS A 258 -4.70 -14.34 -4.33
CA LYS A 258 -6.16 -14.12 -4.36
C LYS A 258 -6.64 -13.44 -3.08
N LEU A 259 -7.65 -12.60 -3.23
CA LEU A 259 -8.45 -12.11 -2.11
C LEU A 259 -9.52 -13.16 -1.78
N ILE A 260 -9.42 -13.77 -0.62
CA ILE A 260 -10.29 -14.88 -0.22
C ILE A 260 -11.51 -14.36 0.54
N GLU A 261 -11.29 -13.52 1.53
CA GLU A 261 -12.36 -12.99 2.37
C GLU A 261 -12.04 -11.57 2.82
N VAL A 262 -13.07 -10.73 2.94
CA VAL A 262 -12.96 -9.38 3.48
C VAL A 262 -14.21 -9.00 4.27
N GLY A 263 -14.03 -8.37 5.41
CA GLY A 263 -15.13 -7.99 6.29
C GLY A 263 -14.71 -7.08 7.42
N MET A 264 -15.62 -6.87 8.36
CA MET A 264 -15.29 -6.23 9.63
C MET A 264 -14.27 -7.10 10.37
N THR A 265 -13.29 -6.49 10.96
CA THR A 265 -12.18 -7.19 11.62
C THR A 265 -12.67 -8.16 12.69
N GLY A 266 -13.65 -7.75 13.51
CA GLY A 266 -14.27 -8.63 14.50
C GLY A 266 -14.86 -9.89 13.87
N ASP A 267 -15.60 -9.76 12.77
CA ASP A 267 -16.23 -10.89 12.08
C ASP A 267 -15.17 -11.85 11.51
N ILE A 268 -14.13 -11.32 10.87
CA ILE A 268 -13.04 -12.12 10.29
C ILE A 268 -12.33 -12.97 11.37
N PHE A 269 -12.10 -12.41 12.56
CA PHE A 269 -11.36 -13.11 13.61
C PHE A 269 -12.24 -14.03 14.48
N THR A 270 -13.55 -13.79 14.58
CA THR A 270 -14.43 -14.58 15.44
C THR A 270 -15.31 -15.57 14.68
N ASN A 271 -15.72 -15.23 13.47
CA ASN A 271 -16.63 -16.04 12.65
C ASN A 271 -16.33 -15.93 11.14
N PRO A 272 -15.12 -16.34 10.71
CA PRO A 272 -14.75 -16.33 9.30
C PRO A 272 -15.67 -17.25 8.50
N ARG A 273 -16.06 -16.82 7.30
CA ARG A 273 -17.02 -17.54 6.43
C ARG A 273 -16.34 -18.48 5.46
N HIS A 274 -15.06 -18.24 5.17
CA HIS A 274 -14.29 -19.07 4.24
C HIS A 274 -13.37 -20.03 5.02
N GLU A 275 -13.34 -21.30 4.64
CA GLU A 275 -12.55 -22.35 5.28
C GLU A 275 -11.05 -21.99 5.36
N LEU A 276 -10.46 -21.47 4.29
CA LEU A 276 -9.05 -21.04 4.29
C LEU A 276 -8.79 -19.90 5.29
N THR A 277 -9.75 -18.98 5.47
CA THR A 277 -9.64 -17.92 6.48
C THR A 277 -9.65 -18.53 7.88
N GLN A 278 -10.57 -19.47 8.12
CA GLN A 278 -10.67 -20.17 9.38
C GLN A 278 -9.38 -20.92 9.71
N ASP A 279 -8.85 -21.67 8.75
CA ASP A 279 -7.61 -22.43 8.93
C ASP A 279 -6.41 -21.53 9.19
N TYR A 280 -6.33 -20.36 8.54
CA TYR A 280 -5.29 -19.36 8.80
C TYR A 280 -5.40 -18.78 10.22
N ILE A 281 -6.60 -18.36 10.63
CA ILE A 281 -6.86 -17.80 11.97
C ILE A 281 -6.55 -18.82 13.07
N MET A 282 -6.85 -20.11 12.84
CA MET A 282 -6.56 -21.19 13.77
C MET A 282 -5.08 -21.65 13.75
N GLY A 283 -4.23 -21.04 12.91
CA GLY A 283 -2.82 -21.40 12.79
C GLY A 283 -2.58 -22.76 12.15
N ARG A 284 -3.53 -23.30 11.37
CA ARG A 284 -3.39 -24.56 10.64
C ARG A 284 -2.64 -24.41 9.33
N ILE A 285 -2.64 -23.19 8.77
CA ILE A 285 -1.89 -22.78 7.57
C ILE A 285 -1.21 -21.44 7.85
N GLY A 286 0.05 -21.25 7.36
CA GLY A 286 0.78 -20.01 7.60
C GLY A 286 2.08 -19.94 6.81
#